data_c6029c87746428c76aeff6da21e10888
#
_entry.id   c6029c87746428c76aeff6da21e10888
#
_cell.length_a   1.000
_cell.length_b   1.000
_cell.length_c   1.000
_cell.angle_alpha   90.00
_cell.angle_beta   90.00
_cell.angle_gamma   90.00
#
_symmetry.space_group_name_H-M   'P 1'
#
loop_
_entity.id
_entity.type
_entity.pdbx_description
1 polymer ?
#
loop_
_entity_poly.entity_id
_entity_poly.type
_entity_poly.pdbx_seq_one_letter_code
_entity_poly.pdbx_strand_id
1 'polypeptide(L)'
;TIIDPPAITYSASHTDATCANLCNGISTITATGNGTLSYLWNTVPPQTDSTNTNLCFGYTSYTITDTNNCSVTDSVLIFEPSPISIGNNFLGITCNGNCDGFVRAIPSGGTPGYTYLWSNGATFDSIFNTCAGTYTVTVTDANLCAAVDSFTFVEPDTIVISFTVADASCPGCTDGSIVATATGGTPPYDYLYPTLGIADSAATNLGMGYYLFCAQDFNNCMQCDSVFVDEATAINSLSAEIKEIKIFPNPFTEKAFLSITTTESKDFKLYFFDVAGRMVNIHYSNIGNNGKKQTFSIENQGMIPGMYYVRIMSANEVVAIGKFIIN
;
A
#
# COMPACT_ATOMS: atom_id res chain seq x y z
N THR A 1 13.44 -93.54 4.28
CA THR A 1 13.30 -92.30 5.06
C THR A 1 12.78 -91.22 4.15
N ILE A 2 11.58 -90.77 4.43
CA ILE A 2 11.05 -89.52 3.76
C ILE A 2 11.87 -88.43 4.47
N ILE A 3 12.69 -87.70 3.65
CA ILE A 3 13.42 -86.55 4.13
C ILE A 3 12.52 -85.35 3.84
N ASP A 4 12.12 -84.61 4.85
CA ASP A 4 11.39 -83.34 4.67
C ASP A 4 12.28 -82.41 3.86
N PRO A 5 11.71 -81.77 2.84
CA PRO A 5 12.42 -80.73 2.06
C PRO A 5 12.86 -79.61 3.01
N PRO A 6 13.99 -78.95 2.71
CA PRO A 6 14.43 -77.83 3.53
C PRO A 6 13.40 -76.72 3.52
N ALA A 7 13.09 -76.17 4.67
CA ALA A 7 12.19 -75.06 4.82
C ALA A 7 12.80 -73.79 4.09
N ILE A 8 11.93 -72.93 3.52
CA ILE A 8 12.35 -71.65 2.97
C ILE A 8 12.86 -70.75 4.12
N THR A 9 14.12 -70.32 4.00
CA THR A 9 14.69 -69.32 4.88
C THR A 9 14.92 -68.03 4.10
N TYR A 10 14.68 -66.88 4.70
CA TYR A 10 14.76 -65.61 3.98
C TYR A 10 15.14 -64.48 4.94
N SER A 11 15.59 -63.36 4.31
CA SER A 11 15.76 -62.05 4.94
C SER A 11 15.35 -60.99 3.95
N ALA A 12 14.76 -59.90 4.43
CA ALA A 12 14.45 -58.73 3.64
C ALA A 12 15.30 -57.54 4.11
N SER A 13 15.93 -56.85 3.18
CA SER A 13 16.54 -55.54 3.41
C SER A 13 15.74 -54.49 2.68
N HIS A 14 15.70 -53.28 3.18
CA HIS A 14 14.97 -52.18 2.53
C HIS A 14 15.68 -50.85 2.67
N THR A 15 15.32 -49.92 1.79
CA THR A 15 15.55 -48.48 1.89
C THR A 15 14.21 -47.81 1.91
N ASP A 16 14.07 -46.81 2.75
CA ASP A 16 12.85 -46.01 2.88
C ASP A 16 12.62 -45.07 1.71
N ALA A 17 11.41 -44.55 1.60
CA ALA A 17 11.09 -43.52 0.63
C ALA A 17 11.83 -42.21 0.93
N THR A 18 12.36 -41.55 -0.08
CA THR A 18 13.19 -40.36 0.11
C THR A 18 12.36 -39.10 0.42
N CYS A 19 11.14 -39.06 -0.05
CA CYS A 19 10.21 -37.92 0.13
C CYS A 19 8.84 -38.40 0.59
N ALA A 20 8.13 -37.57 1.30
CA ALA A 20 6.74 -37.80 1.63
C ALA A 20 5.90 -38.04 0.38
N ASN A 21 5.00 -39.04 0.42
CA ASN A 21 4.13 -39.45 -0.67
C ASN A 21 4.85 -39.89 -1.95
N LEU A 22 6.14 -40.13 -1.92
CA LEU A 22 6.90 -40.64 -3.06
C LEU A 22 7.13 -42.16 -2.90
N CYS A 23 6.59 -42.93 -3.83
CA CYS A 23 6.73 -44.36 -3.84
C CYS A 23 8.06 -44.80 -4.49
N ASN A 24 9.18 -44.55 -3.85
CA ASN A 24 10.51 -44.92 -4.33
C ASN A 24 11.32 -45.76 -3.30
N GLY A 25 10.67 -46.30 -2.28
CA GLY A 25 11.24 -47.28 -1.38
C GLY A 25 11.64 -48.54 -2.16
N ILE A 26 12.70 -49.20 -1.70
CA ILE A 26 13.23 -50.41 -2.33
C ILE A 26 13.27 -51.52 -1.24
N SER A 27 12.87 -52.71 -1.58
CA SER A 27 13.15 -53.87 -0.76
C SER A 27 13.68 -55.02 -1.59
N THR A 28 14.72 -55.69 -1.07
CA THR A 28 15.32 -56.87 -1.65
C THR A 28 15.17 -58.05 -0.72
N ILE A 29 14.64 -59.14 -1.23
CA ILE A 29 14.48 -60.42 -0.54
C ILE A 29 15.63 -61.33 -0.93
N THR A 30 16.35 -61.81 0.05
CA THR A 30 17.34 -62.87 -0.12
C THR A 30 16.76 -64.16 0.53
N ALA A 31 16.57 -65.21 -0.25
CA ALA A 31 15.96 -66.44 0.26
C ALA A 31 16.67 -67.68 -0.23
N THR A 32 16.58 -68.75 0.55
CA THR A 32 17.05 -70.12 0.19
C THR A 32 15.92 -71.10 0.44
N GLY A 33 15.80 -72.11 -0.43
CA GLY A 33 14.77 -73.15 -0.37
C GLY A 33 15.04 -74.26 -1.38
N ASN A 34 14.02 -75.05 -1.71
CA ASN A 34 14.19 -76.17 -2.62
C ASN A 34 14.01 -75.73 -4.10
N GLY A 35 15.11 -75.78 -4.86
CA GLY A 35 15.14 -75.45 -6.27
C GLY A 35 15.03 -73.95 -6.55
N THR A 36 14.38 -73.57 -7.62
CA THR A 36 14.24 -72.17 -8.03
C THR A 36 13.10 -71.55 -7.23
N LEU A 37 13.37 -70.36 -6.66
CA LEU A 37 12.37 -69.58 -5.91
C LEU A 37 11.66 -68.57 -6.80
N SER A 38 10.36 -68.41 -6.62
CA SER A 38 9.56 -67.34 -7.22
C SER A 38 9.09 -66.40 -6.16
N TYR A 39 8.92 -65.14 -6.52
CA TYR A 39 8.52 -64.05 -5.64
C TYR A 39 7.23 -63.42 -6.15
N LEU A 40 6.35 -63.00 -5.26
CA LEU A 40 5.16 -62.26 -5.62
C LEU A 40 4.91 -61.16 -4.58
N TRP A 41 5.01 -59.91 -5.00
CA TRP A 41 4.70 -58.75 -4.19
C TRP A 41 3.23 -58.35 -4.36
N ASN A 42 2.59 -58.04 -3.27
CA ASN A 42 1.21 -57.51 -3.28
C ASN A 42 1.19 -56.03 -3.58
N THR A 43 1.62 -55.67 -4.78
CA THR A 43 1.63 -54.30 -5.33
C THR A 43 0.75 -54.22 -6.57
N VAL A 44 0.46 -53.01 -7.03
CA VAL A 44 -0.32 -52.77 -8.28
C VAL A 44 0.55 -51.97 -9.24
N PRO A 45 1.01 -52.56 -10.37
CA PRO A 45 0.90 -53.97 -10.74
C PRO A 45 1.72 -54.89 -9.84
N PRO A 46 1.39 -56.20 -9.76
CA PRO A 46 2.17 -57.16 -9.00
C PRO A 46 3.60 -57.28 -9.54
N GLN A 47 4.57 -57.36 -8.65
CA GLN A 47 6.00 -57.54 -8.97
C GLN A 47 6.40 -59.01 -8.65
N THR A 48 7.28 -59.59 -9.51
CA THR A 48 7.71 -60.98 -9.35
C THR A 48 9.22 -61.15 -9.19
N ASP A 49 9.98 -60.04 -9.14
CA ASP A 49 11.41 -60.07 -8.89
C ASP A 49 11.71 -60.14 -7.37
N SER A 50 12.89 -60.61 -7.01
CA SER A 50 13.36 -60.59 -5.63
C SER A 50 13.52 -59.18 -5.07
N THR A 51 13.59 -58.18 -5.93
CA THR A 51 13.72 -56.77 -5.57
C THR A 51 12.52 -56.00 -6.12
N ASN A 52 11.87 -55.20 -5.27
CA ASN A 52 10.86 -54.24 -5.66
C ASN A 52 11.34 -52.81 -5.38
N THR A 53 11.26 -51.91 -6.40
CA THR A 53 11.85 -50.58 -6.36
C THR A 53 10.84 -49.43 -6.29
N ASN A 54 9.55 -49.71 -6.21
CA ASN A 54 8.47 -48.68 -6.19
C ASN A 54 7.55 -48.87 -4.98
N LEU A 55 8.14 -49.05 -3.81
CA LEU A 55 7.39 -49.24 -2.58
C LEU A 55 7.00 -47.90 -1.97
N CYS A 56 5.70 -47.75 -1.69
CA CYS A 56 5.17 -46.62 -0.97
C CYS A 56 5.28 -46.82 0.54
N PHE A 57 5.07 -45.77 1.33
CA PHE A 57 4.92 -45.80 2.77
C PHE A 57 3.92 -46.87 3.23
N GLY A 58 4.27 -47.62 4.22
CA GLY A 58 3.42 -48.65 4.82
C GLY A 58 3.93 -50.07 4.63
N TYR A 59 3.10 -51.05 5.01
CA TYR A 59 3.42 -52.45 4.87
C TYR A 59 3.10 -52.95 3.47
N THR A 60 4.09 -53.60 2.85
CA THR A 60 3.91 -54.34 1.60
C THR A 60 4.19 -55.80 1.84
N SER A 61 3.23 -56.69 1.61
CA SER A 61 3.41 -58.11 1.75
C SER A 61 4.01 -58.74 0.49
N TYR A 62 4.76 -59.83 0.69
CA TYR A 62 5.32 -60.61 -0.37
C TYR A 62 5.19 -62.09 -0.04
N THR A 63 5.16 -62.95 -1.07
CA THR A 63 5.11 -64.39 -0.97
C THR A 63 6.30 -64.98 -1.72
N ILE A 64 7.05 -65.88 -1.10
CA ILE A 64 8.14 -66.64 -1.70
C ILE A 64 7.63 -68.08 -1.86
N THR A 65 7.81 -68.65 -3.03
CA THR A 65 7.34 -70.01 -3.34
C THR A 65 8.48 -70.82 -3.98
N ASP A 66 8.71 -72.03 -3.53
CA ASP A 66 9.69 -72.94 -4.07
C ASP A 66 9.14 -73.87 -5.18
N THR A 67 10.01 -74.68 -5.80
CA THR A 67 9.59 -75.61 -6.83
C THR A 67 8.66 -76.74 -6.38
N ASN A 68 8.49 -76.96 -5.08
CA ASN A 68 7.53 -77.90 -4.48
C ASN A 68 6.20 -77.25 -4.10
N ASN A 69 6.00 -75.98 -4.50
CA ASN A 69 4.84 -75.15 -4.09
C ASN A 69 4.76 -74.91 -2.58
N CYS A 70 5.86 -75.07 -1.83
CA CYS A 70 5.91 -74.59 -0.46
C CYS A 70 6.06 -73.05 -0.50
N SER A 71 5.28 -72.34 0.32
CA SER A 71 5.28 -70.90 0.32
C SER A 71 5.40 -70.32 1.72
N VAL A 72 6.03 -69.13 1.81
CA VAL A 72 6.08 -68.30 2.98
C VAL A 72 5.65 -66.88 2.61
N THR A 73 4.84 -66.24 3.44
CA THR A 73 4.38 -64.86 3.24
C THR A 73 4.86 -64.04 4.43
N ASP A 74 5.40 -62.85 4.12
CA ASP A 74 5.82 -61.88 5.11
C ASP A 74 5.58 -60.46 4.56
N SER A 75 5.96 -59.41 5.29
CA SER A 75 5.82 -58.01 4.88
C SER A 75 7.05 -57.19 5.25
N VAL A 76 7.30 -56.18 4.46
CA VAL A 76 8.26 -55.12 4.76
C VAL A 76 7.53 -53.81 5.07
N LEU A 77 8.03 -53.08 6.05
CA LEU A 77 7.54 -51.73 6.34
C LEU A 77 8.50 -50.72 5.73
N ILE A 78 7.99 -49.87 4.89
CA ILE A 78 8.71 -48.72 4.33
C ILE A 78 8.25 -47.46 5.07
N PHE A 79 9.22 -46.67 5.55
CA PHE A 79 8.99 -45.36 6.13
C PHE A 79 9.13 -44.28 5.07
N GLU A 80 8.59 -43.10 5.38
CA GLU A 80 8.81 -41.86 4.61
C GLU A 80 9.03 -40.69 5.58
N PRO A 81 9.79 -39.67 5.19
CA PRO A 81 9.93 -38.48 6.03
C PRO A 81 8.59 -37.72 6.06
N SER A 82 8.38 -36.94 7.13
CA SER A 82 7.23 -36.04 7.17
C SER A 82 7.31 -35.01 6.02
N PRO A 83 6.20 -34.55 5.44
CA PRO A 83 6.22 -33.54 4.39
C PRO A 83 6.86 -32.23 4.88
N ILE A 84 7.53 -31.52 3.97
CA ILE A 84 8.10 -30.22 4.27
C ILE A 84 6.95 -29.24 4.49
N SER A 85 6.96 -28.55 5.63
CA SER A 85 6.05 -27.47 5.99
C SER A 85 6.88 -26.21 6.20
N ILE A 86 6.42 -25.07 5.64
CA ILE A 86 7.14 -23.80 5.68
C ILE A 86 6.40 -22.86 6.64
N GLY A 87 6.98 -22.65 7.83
CA GLY A 87 6.59 -21.56 8.71
C GLY A 87 7.30 -20.26 8.31
N ASN A 88 6.93 -19.13 8.93
CA ASN A 88 7.54 -17.87 8.60
C ASN A 88 7.65 -16.91 9.78
N ASN A 89 8.60 -15.96 9.69
CA ASN A 89 8.59 -14.68 10.36
C ASN A 89 8.37 -13.61 9.30
N PHE A 90 7.30 -12.84 9.42
CA PHE A 90 6.87 -11.86 8.44
C PHE A 90 6.75 -10.48 9.09
N LEU A 91 7.35 -9.47 8.44
CA LEU A 91 7.16 -8.05 8.74
C LEU A 91 6.68 -7.37 7.47
N GLY A 92 5.51 -6.75 7.54
CA GLY A 92 4.90 -6.03 6.42
C GLY A 92 5.64 -4.74 6.10
N ILE A 93 5.19 -4.07 5.04
CA ILE A 93 5.68 -2.75 4.64
C ILE A 93 5.13 -1.71 5.61
N THR A 94 6.00 -0.80 6.08
CA THR A 94 5.61 0.18 7.10
C THR A 94 4.88 1.38 6.53
N CYS A 95 5.33 1.91 5.37
CA CYS A 95 4.75 3.09 4.74
C CYS A 95 4.41 2.83 3.27
N ASN A 96 3.42 3.55 2.77
CA ASN A 96 3.12 3.55 1.34
C ASN A 96 4.35 3.96 0.51
N GLY A 97 4.65 3.20 -0.54
CA GLY A 97 5.82 3.40 -1.40
C GLY A 97 7.15 2.94 -0.82
N ASN A 98 7.20 2.42 0.41
CA ASN A 98 8.42 1.84 0.97
C ASN A 98 8.63 0.41 0.47
N CYS A 99 9.90 -0.01 0.49
CA CYS A 99 10.32 -1.38 0.22
C CYS A 99 11.09 -1.90 1.42
N ASP A 100 10.46 -1.94 2.59
CA ASP A 100 11.07 -2.36 3.86
C ASP A 100 10.49 -3.66 4.42
N GLY A 101 9.72 -4.38 3.61
CA GLY A 101 9.18 -5.69 3.93
C GLY A 101 10.27 -6.72 4.18
N PHE A 102 9.99 -7.67 5.08
CA PHE A 102 10.87 -8.78 5.44
C PHE A 102 10.07 -10.06 5.58
N VAL A 103 10.61 -11.17 5.05
CA VAL A 103 10.12 -12.51 5.38
C VAL A 103 11.27 -13.49 5.47
N ARG A 104 11.19 -14.36 6.47
CA ARG A 104 12.06 -15.52 6.65
C ARG A 104 11.23 -16.79 6.58
N ALA A 105 11.61 -17.71 5.70
CA ALA A 105 11.04 -19.05 5.63
C ALA A 105 11.69 -19.94 6.67
N ILE A 106 10.87 -20.68 7.43
CA ILE A 106 11.30 -21.59 8.52
C ILE A 106 10.76 -22.98 8.20
N PRO A 107 11.50 -23.79 7.44
CA PRO A 107 11.06 -25.13 7.09
C PRO A 107 11.15 -26.10 8.26
N SER A 108 10.26 -27.09 8.25
CA SER A 108 10.25 -28.26 9.12
C SER A 108 9.79 -29.48 8.32
N GLY A 109 10.10 -30.70 8.81
CA GLY A 109 9.85 -31.93 8.06
C GLY A 109 10.87 -32.15 6.95
N GLY A 110 10.67 -33.17 6.12
CA GLY A 110 11.68 -33.61 5.15
C GLY A 110 12.97 -34.08 5.79
N THR A 111 14.08 -34.03 5.04
CA THR A 111 15.42 -34.36 5.51
C THR A 111 16.23 -33.05 5.65
N PRO A 112 16.68 -32.68 6.86
CA PRO A 112 17.39 -31.43 7.11
C PRO A 112 18.58 -31.20 6.18
N GLY A 113 18.84 -29.93 5.87
CA GLY A 113 19.82 -29.48 4.86
C GLY A 113 19.12 -28.70 3.75
N TYR A 114 18.26 -27.75 4.18
CA TYR A 114 17.39 -27.01 3.26
C TYR A 114 18.14 -25.98 2.45
N THR A 115 17.74 -25.87 1.19
CA THR A 115 18.12 -24.81 0.27
C THR A 115 16.88 -24.04 -0.15
N TYR A 116 17.05 -22.78 -0.54
CA TYR A 116 15.97 -21.84 -0.84
C TYR A 116 16.14 -21.24 -2.23
N LEU A 117 15.04 -21.01 -2.90
CA LEU A 117 14.99 -20.23 -4.13
C LEU A 117 13.72 -19.38 -4.13
N TRP A 118 13.90 -18.07 -4.02
CA TRP A 118 12.83 -17.10 -4.08
C TRP A 118 12.56 -16.65 -5.52
N SER A 119 11.34 -16.21 -5.77
CA SER A 119 10.92 -15.68 -7.09
C SER A 119 11.74 -14.47 -7.57
N ASN A 120 12.37 -13.72 -6.63
CA ASN A 120 13.28 -12.62 -6.94
C ASN A 120 14.75 -13.07 -7.16
N GLY A 121 15.00 -14.39 -7.14
CA GLY A 121 16.33 -14.96 -7.34
C GLY A 121 17.18 -15.09 -6.09
N ALA A 122 16.71 -14.67 -4.91
CA ALA A 122 17.45 -14.86 -3.65
C ALA A 122 17.51 -16.34 -3.27
N THR A 123 18.61 -16.76 -2.60
CA THR A 123 18.86 -18.13 -2.21
C THR A 123 19.10 -18.31 -0.71
N PHE A 124 18.89 -17.27 0.08
CA PHE A 124 18.94 -17.33 1.54
C PHE A 124 17.58 -17.72 2.12
N ASP A 125 17.55 -18.06 3.40
CA ASP A 125 16.32 -18.37 4.13
C ASP A 125 15.36 -17.18 4.26
N SER A 126 15.81 -15.99 3.91
CA SER A 126 15.08 -14.72 4.09
C SER A 126 15.34 -13.74 2.97
N ILE A 127 14.35 -12.87 2.74
CA ILE A 127 14.45 -11.71 1.84
C ILE A 127 14.11 -10.44 2.63
N PHE A 128 14.81 -9.36 2.28
CA PHE A 128 14.72 -8.05 2.93
C PHE A 128 14.47 -6.97 1.89
N ASN A 129 14.06 -5.79 2.34
CA ASN A 129 13.80 -4.64 1.48
C ASN A 129 12.85 -5.00 0.32
N THR A 130 11.80 -5.75 0.67
CA THR A 130 10.80 -6.18 -0.30
C THR A 130 9.71 -5.11 -0.45
N CYS A 131 9.42 -4.75 -1.70
CA CYS A 131 8.32 -3.89 -2.06
C CYS A 131 7.00 -4.68 -2.09
N ALA A 132 5.88 -3.97 -2.27
CA ALA A 132 4.58 -4.59 -2.45
C ALA A 132 4.60 -5.59 -3.62
N GLY A 133 3.99 -6.75 -3.40
CA GLY A 133 3.97 -7.84 -4.37
C GLY A 133 3.94 -9.20 -3.71
N THR A 134 3.83 -10.24 -4.52
CA THR A 134 3.84 -11.64 -4.07
C THR A 134 5.18 -12.27 -4.37
N TYR A 135 5.79 -12.86 -3.34
CA TYR A 135 7.07 -13.56 -3.41
C TYR A 135 6.84 -15.02 -3.07
N THR A 136 7.26 -15.90 -3.95
CA THR A 136 7.22 -17.34 -3.72
C THR A 136 8.60 -17.84 -3.31
N VAL A 137 8.66 -18.81 -2.40
CA VAL A 137 9.87 -19.54 -2.05
C VAL A 137 9.69 -21.01 -2.36
N THR A 138 10.67 -21.58 -3.02
CA THR A 138 10.84 -23.04 -3.12
C THR A 138 11.89 -23.45 -2.10
N VAL A 139 11.50 -24.31 -1.16
CA VAL A 139 12.40 -24.92 -0.19
C VAL A 139 12.66 -26.35 -0.63
N THR A 140 13.92 -26.72 -0.77
CA THR A 140 14.36 -28.07 -1.15
C THR A 140 15.22 -28.64 -0.06
N ASP A 141 14.94 -29.88 0.37
CA ASP A 141 15.67 -30.60 1.40
C ASP A 141 16.90 -31.33 0.85
N ALA A 142 17.66 -32.04 1.74
CA ALA A 142 18.85 -32.79 1.37
C ALA A 142 18.58 -33.97 0.40
N ASN A 143 17.34 -34.48 0.37
CA ASN A 143 16.89 -35.54 -0.54
C ASN A 143 16.27 -35.02 -1.82
N LEU A 144 16.35 -33.69 -2.07
CA LEU A 144 15.76 -32.99 -3.22
C LEU A 144 14.22 -32.98 -3.22
N CYS A 145 13.60 -33.22 -2.09
CA CYS A 145 12.17 -33.01 -1.93
C CYS A 145 11.88 -31.51 -1.83
N ALA A 146 10.88 -31.02 -2.54
CA ALA A 146 10.60 -29.60 -2.58
C ALA A 146 9.18 -29.26 -2.08
N ALA A 147 9.06 -28.13 -1.41
CA ALA A 147 7.81 -27.49 -1.06
C ALA A 147 7.85 -26.03 -1.49
N VAL A 148 6.69 -25.46 -1.81
CA VAL A 148 6.54 -24.06 -2.25
C VAL A 148 5.56 -23.36 -1.33
N ASP A 149 5.87 -22.13 -0.94
CA ASP A 149 4.96 -21.23 -0.25
C ASP A 149 5.03 -19.83 -0.85
N SER A 150 4.05 -18.99 -0.53
CA SER A 150 3.94 -17.63 -1.08
C SER A 150 3.58 -16.62 -0.01
N PHE A 151 4.22 -15.45 -0.06
CA PHE A 151 4.04 -14.34 0.87
C PHE A 151 3.68 -13.08 0.08
N THR A 152 2.59 -12.43 0.45
CA THR A 152 2.14 -11.19 -0.20
C THR A 152 2.38 -10.01 0.72
N PHE A 153 3.19 -9.06 0.24
CA PHE A 153 3.39 -7.76 0.87
C PHE A 153 2.40 -6.77 0.30
N VAL A 154 1.64 -6.16 1.19
CA VAL A 154 0.70 -5.07 0.88
C VAL A 154 1.20 -3.83 1.61
N GLU A 155 1.29 -2.72 0.90
CA GLU A 155 1.59 -1.44 1.52
C GLU A 155 0.33 -0.80 2.11
N PRO A 156 0.45 -0.04 3.20
CA PRO A 156 -0.68 0.72 3.73
C PRO A 156 -1.14 1.79 2.74
N ASP A 157 -2.37 2.25 2.88
CA ASP A 157 -2.88 3.37 2.10
C ASP A 157 -2.05 4.64 2.34
N THR A 158 -1.97 5.49 1.33
CA THR A 158 -1.33 6.81 1.47
C THR A 158 -2.04 7.66 2.52
N ILE A 159 -1.29 8.39 3.33
CA ILE A 159 -1.88 9.38 4.22
C ILE A 159 -2.46 10.52 3.37
N VAL A 160 -3.75 10.79 3.55
CA VAL A 160 -4.47 11.88 2.88
C VAL A 160 -4.90 12.88 3.93
N ILE A 161 -4.54 14.15 3.73
CA ILE A 161 -4.88 15.25 4.62
C ILE A 161 -6.06 16.03 4.02
N SER A 162 -7.03 16.35 4.85
CA SER A 162 -8.17 17.21 4.50
C SER A 162 -8.25 18.35 5.49
N PHE A 163 -8.64 19.54 5.00
CA PHE A 163 -8.71 20.75 5.81
C PHE A 163 -10.13 21.31 5.83
N THR A 164 -10.52 21.77 7.00
CA THR A 164 -11.64 22.69 7.19
C THR A 164 -11.06 24.02 7.62
N VAL A 165 -11.26 25.07 6.83
CA VAL A 165 -10.69 26.40 7.05
C VAL A 165 -11.79 27.39 7.39
N ALA A 166 -11.57 28.19 8.40
CA ALA A 166 -12.32 29.42 8.64
C ALA A 166 -11.37 30.59 8.39
N ASP A 167 -11.69 31.43 7.43
CA ASP A 167 -10.91 32.61 7.06
C ASP A 167 -10.94 33.66 8.15
N ALA A 168 -9.93 34.53 8.19
CA ALA A 168 -9.90 35.66 9.10
C ALA A 168 -11.04 36.65 8.77
N SER A 169 -11.70 37.20 9.80
CA SER A 169 -12.94 37.97 9.63
C SER A 169 -12.76 39.33 8.96
N CYS A 170 -11.54 39.83 8.88
CA CYS A 170 -11.25 41.13 8.27
C CYS A 170 -9.78 41.23 7.81
N PRO A 171 -9.44 42.15 6.89
CA PRO A 171 -8.07 42.45 6.52
C PRO A 171 -7.16 42.74 7.73
N GLY A 172 -6.11 41.93 7.89
CA GLY A 172 -5.19 42.05 9.03
C GLY A 172 -5.70 41.47 10.34
N CYS A 173 -6.88 40.88 10.38
CA CYS A 173 -7.35 40.09 11.53
C CYS A 173 -6.58 38.76 11.65
N THR A 174 -6.51 38.26 12.87
CA THR A 174 -5.84 36.97 13.19
C THR A 174 -6.80 36.03 13.94
N ASP A 175 -8.03 35.97 13.48
CA ASP A 175 -9.09 35.13 14.07
C ASP A 175 -9.49 33.95 13.19
N GLY A 176 -8.75 33.71 12.09
CA GLY A 176 -8.89 32.55 11.25
C GLY A 176 -8.50 31.26 11.97
N SER A 177 -8.95 30.12 11.46
CA SER A 177 -8.62 28.81 12.00
C SER A 177 -8.58 27.72 10.94
N ILE A 178 -7.81 26.68 11.24
CA ILE A 178 -7.70 25.45 10.44
C ILE A 178 -8.00 24.26 11.35
N VAL A 179 -8.79 23.32 10.84
CA VAL A 179 -8.92 21.98 11.42
C VAL A 179 -8.51 20.99 10.33
N ALA A 180 -7.46 20.21 10.60
CA ALA A 180 -6.96 19.18 9.72
C ALA A 180 -7.42 17.79 10.17
N THR A 181 -7.68 16.91 9.22
CA THR A 181 -7.96 15.50 9.47
C THR A 181 -7.09 14.66 8.54
N ALA A 182 -6.54 13.55 9.04
CA ALA A 182 -5.77 12.59 8.28
C ALA A 182 -6.52 11.27 8.16
N THR A 183 -6.38 10.61 7.00
CA THR A 183 -6.89 9.26 6.71
C THR A 183 -5.83 8.48 5.95
N GLY A 184 -5.97 7.14 5.87
CA GLY A 184 -4.92 6.28 5.30
C GLY A 184 -3.78 6.04 6.28
N GLY A 185 -2.66 5.45 5.86
CA GLY A 185 -1.58 5.05 6.76
C GLY A 185 -2.03 4.11 7.88
N THR A 186 -1.33 4.16 9.01
CA THR A 186 -1.60 3.33 10.19
C THR A 186 -1.92 4.21 11.41
N PRO A 187 -3.20 4.39 11.82
CA PRO A 187 -3.56 5.20 12.97
C PRO A 187 -2.96 4.64 14.28
N PRO A 188 -2.76 5.48 15.34
CA PRO A 188 -3.12 6.89 15.45
C PRO A 188 -2.17 7.83 14.70
N TYR A 189 -2.58 9.12 14.59
CA TYR A 189 -1.76 10.15 13.94
C TYR A 189 -1.29 11.19 14.96
N ASP A 190 -0.02 11.60 14.80
CA ASP A 190 0.53 12.80 15.39
C ASP A 190 0.48 13.94 14.38
N TYR A 191 0.09 15.13 14.83
CA TYR A 191 -0.12 16.31 14.01
C TYR A 191 0.87 17.41 14.34
N LEU A 192 1.31 18.15 13.34
CA LEU A 192 2.25 19.25 13.53
C LEU A 192 2.01 20.35 12.49
N TYR A 193 1.95 21.61 12.98
CA TYR A 193 2.12 22.81 12.18
C TYR A 193 3.56 23.33 12.38
N PRO A 194 4.53 22.98 11.52
CA PRO A 194 5.94 23.26 11.77
C PRO A 194 6.26 24.75 11.93
N THR A 195 5.56 25.60 11.18
CA THR A 195 5.75 27.06 11.20
C THR A 195 5.16 27.73 12.44
N LEU A 196 4.20 27.09 13.10
CA LEU A 196 3.53 27.61 14.29
C LEU A 196 4.03 26.96 15.58
N GLY A 197 4.70 25.80 15.49
CA GLY A 197 5.09 24.99 16.65
C GLY A 197 3.88 24.37 17.39
N ILE A 198 2.75 24.20 16.71
CA ILE A 198 1.52 23.61 17.26
C ILE A 198 1.50 22.12 16.92
N ALA A 199 1.40 21.27 17.94
CA ALA A 199 1.27 19.83 17.83
C ALA A 199 -0.21 19.42 18.10
N ASP A 200 -1.11 19.81 17.21
CA ASP A 200 -2.55 19.54 17.29
C ASP A 200 -3.13 19.48 15.86
N SER A 201 -4.30 18.88 15.73
CA SER A 201 -5.11 18.89 14.49
C SER A 201 -5.71 20.27 14.19
N ALA A 202 -5.84 21.13 15.18
CA ALA A 202 -6.43 22.45 15.06
C ALA A 202 -5.43 23.57 15.35
N ALA A 203 -5.45 24.60 14.51
CA ALA A 203 -4.74 25.85 14.74
C ALA A 203 -5.74 27.03 14.69
N THR A 204 -5.61 27.95 15.61
CA THR A 204 -6.47 29.14 15.74
C THR A 204 -5.64 30.41 15.81
N ASN A 205 -6.28 31.56 15.77
CA ASN A 205 -5.64 32.89 15.76
C ASN A 205 -4.72 33.08 14.54
N LEU A 206 -5.20 32.63 13.39
CA LEU A 206 -4.45 32.68 12.13
C LEU A 206 -4.84 33.92 11.31
N GLY A 207 -3.84 34.61 10.80
CA GLY A 207 -4.03 35.63 9.76
C GLY A 207 -4.05 35.03 8.36
N MET A 208 -4.20 35.88 7.36
CA MET A 208 -4.07 35.46 5.96
C MET A 208 -2.66 34.90 5.69
N GLY A 209 -2.58 33.73 5.08
CA GLY A 209 -1.31 33.10 4.72
C GLY A 209 -1.38 31.60 4.45
N TYR A 210 -0.25 31.07 3.99
CA TYR A 210 -0.07 29.62 3.82
C TYR A 210 0.47 29.00 5.12
N TYR A 211 -0.14 27.91 5.52
CA TYR A 211 0.23 27.15 6.70
C TYR A 211 0.59 25.73 6.29
N LEU A 212 1.82 25.32 6.59
CA LEU A 212 2.25 23.95 6.41
C LEU A 212 1.72 23.10 7.56
N PHE A 213 1.15 21.96 7.24
CA PHE A 213 0.67 20.96 8.18
C PHE A 213 1.26 19.61 7.82
N CYS A 214 1.67 18.85 8.82
CA CYS A 214 2.16 17.49 8.65
C CYS A 214 1.37 16.54 9.56
N ALA A 215 1.03 15.39 9.04
CA ALA A 215 0.50 14.26 9.81
C ALA A 215 1.49 13.12 9.75
N GLN A 216 1.79 12.53 10.90
CA GLN A 216 2.64 11.36 11.05
C GLN A 216 1.80 10.23 11.64
N ASP A 217 1.87 9.04 11.06
CA ASP A 217 1.15 7.86 11.56
C ASP A 217 1.97 7.08 12.60
N PHE A 218 1.36 6.00 13.13
CA PHE A 218 2.00 5.13 14.13
C PHE A 218 3.33 4.52 13.66
N ASN A 219 3.50 4.28 12.37
CA ASN A 219 4.73 3.74 11.77
C ASN A 219 5.75 4.82 11.42
N ASN A 220 5.53 6.07 11.84
CA ASN A 220 6.34 7.24 11.50
C ASN A 220 6.32 7.64 10.03
N CYS A 221 5.31 7.20 9.27
CA CYS A 221 5.10 7.69 7.91
C CYS A 221 4.56 9.11 7.98
N MET A 222 5.18 10.04 7.27
CA MET A 222 4.82 11.46 7.33
C MET A 222 4.31 11.93 5.97
N GLN A 223 3.21 12.65 5.99
CA GLN A 223 2.69 13.41 4.87
C GLN A 223 2.51 14.86 5.29
N CYS A 224 2.94 15.78 4.43
CA CYS A 224 2.75 17.22 4.66
C CYS A 224 1.99 17.82 3.49
N ASP A 225 1.14 18.80 3.80
CA ASP A 225 0.42 19.59 2.82
C ASP A 225 0.28 21.03 3.32
N SER A 226 0.01 21.96 2.43
CA SER A 226 -0.16 23.38 2.76
C SER A 226 -1.58 23.83 2.49
N VAL A 227 -2.12 24.60 3.42
CA VAL A 227 -3.44 25.16 3.33
C VAL A 227 -3.38 26.68 3.45
N PHE A 228 -4.22 27.37 2.72
CA PHE A 228 -4.30 28.82 2.72
C PHE A 228 -5.48 29.27 3.59
N VAL A 229 -5.20 30.14 4.56
CA VAL A 229 -6.22 30.93 5.27
C VAL A 229 -6.32 32.25 4.56
N ASP A 230 -7.50 32.56 4.09
CA ASP A 230 -7.80 33.85 3.51
C ASP A 230 -8.27 34.83 4.58
N GLU A 231 -8.23 36.11 4.31
CA GLU A 231 -9.04 37.04 5.06
C GLU A 231 -10.40 37.13 4.37
N ALA A 232 -11.47 37.04 5.15
CA ALA A 232 -12.77 37.33 4.61
C ALA A 232 -12.64 38.72 4.00
N THR A 233 -12.67 38.77 2.70
CA THR A 233 -13.00 40.04 2.05
C THR A 233 -14.41 40.36 2.53
N ALA A 234 -14.45 40.89 3.75
CA ALA A 234 -15.63 41.54 4.16
C ALA A 234 -15.84 42.60 3.11
N ILE A 235 -16.81 42.31 2.25
CA ILE A 235 -17.70 43.38 1.81
C ILE A 235 -18.36 43.85 3.12
N ASN A 236 -17.55 44.24 4.09
CA ASN A 236 -17.93 44.75 5.40
C ASN A 236 -17.77 46.25 5.47
N SER A 237 -18.03 46.87 4.38
CA SER A 237 -18.69 48.15 4.29
C SER A 237 -19.13 48.26 2.84
N LEU A 238 -20.15 47.53 2.43
CA LEU A 238 -21.09 48.13 1.55
C LEU A 238 -21.58 49.36 2.34
N SER A 239 -20.92 50.50 2.12
CA SER A 239 -21.55 51.75 2.51
C SER A 239 -22.99 51.65 1.97
N ALA A 240 -23.95 52.23 2.65
CA ALA A 240 -25.33 52.21 2.18
C ALA A 240 -25.47 52.55 0.66
N GLU A 241 -24.40 52.95 0.02
CA GLU A 241 -24.22 53.40 -1.35
C GLU A 241 -24.01 52.26 -2.37
N ILE A 242 -23.49 51.10 -1.97
CA ILE A 242 -23.24 49.96 -2.90
C ILE A 242 -24.10 48.77 -2.52
N LYS A 243 -24.96 48.35 -3.44
CA LYS A 243 -25.86 47.20 -3.26
C LYS A 243 -25.23 45.87 -3.60
N GLU A 244 -24.37 45.83 -4.61
CA GLU A 244 -23.75 44.56 -5.07
C GLU A 244 -22.47 44.86 -5.86
N ILE A 245 -21.46 43.99 -5.66
CA ILE A 245 -20.22 43.93 -6.45
C ILE A 245 -20.00 42.48 -6.89
N LYS A 246 -19.68 42.29 -8.17
CA LYS A 246 -19.31 41.01 -8.75
C LYS A 246 -18.14 41.15 -9.72
N ILE A 247 -17.19 40.21 -9.67
CA ILE A 247 -16.12 40.10 -10.66
C ILE A 247 -16.27 38.72 -11.34
N PHE A 248 -16.37 38.72 -12.68
CA PHE A 248 -16.59 37.50 -13.43
C PHE A 248 -15.99 37.59 -14.85
N PRO A 249 -15.41 36.49 -15.40
CA PRO A 249 -15.03 35.30 -14.66
C PRO A 249 -13.95 35.62 -13.62
N ASN A 250 -13.85 34.80 -12.58
CA ASN A 250 -12.79 34.86 -11.57
C ASN A 250 -12.53 33.44 -11.11
N PRO A 251 -11.35 32.84 -11.36
CA PRO A 251 -10.17 33.45 -12.05
C PRO A 251 -10.35 33.75 -13.54
N PHE A 252 -9.42 34.58 -14.12
CA PHE A 252 -9.38 34.87 -15.55
C PHE A 252 -7.93 34.92 -16.07
N THR A 253 -7.76 34.81 -17.39
CA THR A 253 -6.45 34.90 -18.07
C THR A 253 -6.25 36.21 -18.80
N GLU A 254 -7.22 36.63 -19.56
CA GLU A 254 -7.13 37.85 -20.42
C GLU A 254 -7.99 38.97 -19.89
N LYS A 255 -9.24 38.70 -19.54
CA LYS A 255 -10.23 39.72 -19.21
C LYS A 255 -11.28 39.23 -18.22
N ALA A 256 -11.61 40.08 -17.24
CA ALA A 256 -12.77 39.96 -16.37
C ALA A 256 -13.63 41.20 -16.39
N PHE A 257 -14.81 41.09 -15.80
CA PHE A 257 -15.75 42.21 -15.70
C PHE A 257 -16.08 42.46 -14.22
N LEU A 258 -15.83 43.67 -13.75
CA LEU A 258 -16.29 44.17 -12.46
C LEU A 258 -17.68 44.77 -12.64
N SER A 259 -18.67 44.19 -11.98
CA SER A 259 -20.04 44.70 -11.96
C SER A 259 -20.34 45.34 -10.61
N ILE A 260 -20.79 46.58 -10.62
CA ILE A 260 -21.16 47.33 -9.42
C ILE A 260 -22.61 47.81 -9.56
N THR A 261 -23.41 47.63 -8.51
CA THR A 261 -24.77 48.20 -8.41
C THR A 261 -24.79 49.15 -7.22
N THR A 262 -25.14 50.42 -7.45
CA THR A 262 -25.16 51.47 -6.43
C THR A 262 -26.59 51.88 -6.07
N THR A 263 -26.78 52.41 -4.84
CA THR A 263 -28.07 52.97 -4.39
C THR A 263 -28.22 54.45 -4.75
N GLU A 264 -27.10 55.15 -4.92
CA GLU A 264 -27.05 56.57 -5.19
C GLU A 264 -26.11 56.88 -6.36
N SER A 265 -26.24 58.09 -6.92
CA SER A 265 -25.38 58.60 -8.00
C SER A 265 -24.20 59.36 -7.37
N LYS A 266 -23.03 58.71 -7.36
CA LYS A 266 -21.77 59.26 -6.87
C LYS A 266 -20.60 58.86 -7.76
N ASP A 267 -19.51 59.61 -7.69
CA ASP A 267 -18.27 59.31 -8.36
C ASP A 267 -17.46 58.31 -7.57
N PHE A 268 -17.11 57.21 -8.22
CA PHE A 268 -16.26 56.20 -7.62
C PHE A 268 -14.94 56.08 -8.38
N LYS A 269 -13.85 55.82 -7.63
CA LYS A 269 -12.53 55.52 -8.18
C LYS A 269 -12.17 54.06 -7.86
N LEU A 270 -11.67 53.34 -8.87
CA LEU A 270 -11.23 51.96 -8.71
C LEU A 270 -9.71 51.92 -8.69
N TYR A 271 -9.15 51.34 -7.61
CA TYR A 271 -7.73 51.16 -7.46
C TYR A 271 -7.43 49.67 -7.37
N PHE A 272 -6.47 49.21 -8.17
CA PHE A 272 -6.06 47.81 -8.20
C PHE A 272 -4.72 47.64 -7.51
N PHE A 273 -4.63 46.64 -6.64
CA PHE A 273 -3.46 46.34 -5.83
C PHE A 273 -3.05 44.86 -5.96
N ASP A 274 -1.75 44.58 -5.90
CA ASP A 274 -1.25 43.23 -5.69
C ASP A 274 -1.35 42.85 -4.21
N VAL A 275 -0.99 41.58 -3.92
CA VAL A 275 -1.00 41.03 -2.54
C VAL A 275 -0.04 41.75 -1.59
N ALA A 276 0.98 42.43 -2.09
CA ALA A 276 1.92 43.23 -1.29
C ALA A 276 1.37 44.67 -1.03
N GLY A 277 0.16 44.98 -1.47
CA GLY A 277 -0.45 46.29 -1.34
C GLY A 277 0.12 47.33 -2.30
N ARG A 278 0.87 46.94 -3.32
CA ARG A 278 1.39 47.85 -4.34
C ARG A 278 0.29 48.11 -5.37
N MET A 279 0.07 49.35 -5.67
CA MET A 279 -0.92 49.75 -6.69
C MET A 279 -0.41 49.39 -8.09
N VAL A 280 -1.21 48.60 -8.81
CA VAL A 280 -0.86 48.07 -10.15
C VAL A 280 -1.63 48.76 -11.27
N ASN A 281 -2.80 49.35 -10.98
CA ASN A 281 -3.61 50.08 -11.97
C ASN A 281 -4.61 51.02 -11.29
N ILE A 282 -5.07 52.05 -12.02
CA ILE A 282 -6.12 52.96 -11.57
C ILE A 282 -7.12 53.13 -12.71
N HIS A 283 -8.39 52.86 -12.42
CA HIS A 283 -9.50 53.20 -13.33
C HIS A 283 -10.36 54.28 -12.69
N TYR A 284 -10.56 55.38 -13.42
CA TYR A 284 -11.51 56.43 -13.06
C TYR A 284 -12.81 56.21 -13.80
N SER A 285 -13.94 56.25 -13.10
CA SER A 285 -15.22 56.29 -13.75
C SER A 285 -16.22 57.03 -12.89
N ASN A 286 -16.99 57.92 -13.54
CA ASN A 286 -18.21 58.46 -13.00
C ASN A 286 -19.26 57.35 -12.97
N ILE A 287 -19.44 56.70 -11.83
CA ILE A 287 -20.50 55.71 -11.63
C ILE A 287 -21.74 56.45 -11.15
N GLY A 288 -22.34 57.22 -12.05
CA GLY A 288 -23.44 58.09 -11.72
C GLY A 288 -24.77 57.59 -12.27
N ASN A 289 -25.34 56.48 -11.79
CA ASN A 289 -26.70 56.10 -12.14
C ASN A 289 -27.44 55.40 -11.01
N ASN A 290 -28.28 56.07 -10.36
CA ASN A 290 -29.19 55.66 -9.30
C ASN A 290 -29.77 54.25 -9.55
N GLY A 291 -29.36 53.23 -8.78
CA GLY A 291 -29.90 51.88 -8.82
C GLY A 291 -29.58 51.03 -10.05
N LYS A 292 -28.74 51.48 -10.97
CA LYS A 292 -28.37 50.74 -12.20
C LYS A 292 -27.04 50.00 -12.02
N LYS A 293 -27.01 48.80 -12.57
CA LYS A 293 -25.80 47.97 -12.67
C LYS A 293 -24.85 48.59 -13.71
N GLN A 294 -23.61 48.82 -13.33
CA GLN A 294 -22.50 49.19 -14.24
C GLN A 294 -21.47 48.06 -14.31
N THR A 295 -20.83 47.92 -15.46
CA THR A 295 -19.84 46.87 -15.69
C THR A 295 -18.57 47.46 -16.29
N PHE A 296 -17.43 47.20 -15.67
CA PHE A 296 -16.11 47.65 -16.09
C PHE A 296 -15.28 46.46 -16.52
N SER A 297 -14.49 46.60 -17.57
CA SER A 297 -13.52 45.57 -17.95
C SER A 297 -12.23 45.69 -17.13
N ILE A 298 -11.77 44.60 -16.60
CA ILE A 298 -10.45 44.42 -16.05
C ILE A 298 -9.64 43.61 -17.05
N GLU A 299 -8.62 44.22 -17.64
CA GLU A 299 -7.74 43.55 -18.62
C GLU A 299 -6.41 43.22 -17.99
N ASN A 300 -5.86 42.03 -18.31
CA ASN A 300 -4.53 41.63 -17.90
C ASN A 300 -3.47 42.36 -18.72
N GLN A 301 -3.21 43.62 -18.39
CA GLN A 301 -2.21 44.48 -19.06
C GLN A 301 -0.80 44.24 -18.52
N GLY A 302 -0.32 42.96 -18.60
CA GLY A 302 1.02 42.60 -18.12
C GLY A 302 1.10 42.36 -16.60
N MET A 303 -0.03 42.16 -15.93
CA MET A 303 -0.06 41.68 -14.55
C MET A 303 0.37 40.21 -14.53
N ILE A 304 1.27 39.86 -13.62
CA ILE A 304 1.71 38.45 -13.45
C ILE A 304 0.59 37.60 -12.85
N PRO A 305 0.52 36.30 -13.15
CA PRO A 305 -0.43 35.42 -12.50
C PRO A 305 -0.38 35.54 -10.98
N GLY A 306 -1.54 35.65 -10.36
CA GLY A 306 -1.64 35.86 -8.93
C GLY A 306 -2.96 36.50 -8.49
N MET A 307 -3.00 36.81 -7.20
CA MET A 307 -4.16 37.43 -6.56
C MET A 307 -4.04 38.93 -6.53
N TYR A 308 -5.16 39.63 -6.76
CA TYR A 308 -5.26 41.08 -6.80
C TYR A 308 -6.52 41.57 -6.09
N TYR A 309 -6.46 42.83 -5.61
CA TYR A 309 -7.57 43.49 -4.96
C TYR A 309 -7.98 44.74 -5.74
N VAL A 310 -9.29 45.01 -5.82
CA VAL A 310 -9.84 46.29 -6.27
C VAL A 310 -10.46 47.00 -5.10
N ARG A 311 -9.98 48.24 -4.81
CA ARG A 311 -10.61 49.14 -3.82
C ARG A 311 -11.50 50.14 -4.57
N ILE A 312 -12.71 50.25 -4.11
CA ILE A 312 -13.68 51.20 -4.60
C ILE A 312 -13.74 52.35 -3.60
N MET A 313 -13.39 53.53 -4.08
CA MET A 313 -13.31 54.73 -3.27
C MET A 313 -14.40 55.71 -3.66
N SER A 314 -15.08 56.33 -2.69
CA SER A 314 -15.97 57.47 -2.86
C SER A 314 -15.57 58.59 -1.89
N ALA A 315 -15.44 59.81 -2.35
CA ALA A 315 -15.03 60.95 -1.54
C ALA A 315 -13.78 60.72 -0.65
N ASN A 316 -12.80 59.94 -1.13
CA ASN A 316 -11.57 59.48 -0.44
C ASN A 316 -11.76 58.45 0.66
N GLU A 317 -12.93 57.86 0.81
CA GLU A 317 -13.18 56.73 1.70
C GLU A 317 -13.31 55.44 0.89
N VAL A 318 -12.83 54.31 1.48
CA VAL A 318 -13.02 52.99 0.90
C VAL A 318 -14.46 52.57 1.14
N VAL A 319 -15.23 52.41 0.08
CA VAL A 319 -16.65 52.03 0.15
C VAL A 319 -16.86 50.53 -0.16
N ALA A 320 -15.89 49.90 -0.80
CA ALA A 320 -15.88 48.45 -1.00
C ALA A 320 -14.51 47.95 -1.47
N ILE A 321 -14.26 46.65 -1.26
CA ILE A 321 -13.10 45.93 -1.76
C ILE A 321 -13.58 44.67 -2.48
N GLY A 322 -13.04 44.39 -3.67
CA GLY A 322 -13.23 43.16 -4.41
C GLY A 322 -11.90 42.43 -4.61
N LYS A 323 -11.94 41.10 -4.73
CA LYS A 323 -10.77 40.24 -4.96
C LYS A 323 -10.92 39.52 -6.29
N PHE A 324 -9.82 39.37 -7.03
CA PHE A 324 -9.79 38.57 -8.25
C PHE A 324 -8.44 37.89 -8.46
N ILE A 325 -8.45 36.84 -9.29
CA ILE A 325 -7.28 35.99 -9.55
C ILE A 325 -7.01 36.02 -11.05
N ILE A 326 -5.75 36.24 -11.42
CA ILE A 326 -5.23 36.11 -12.79
C ILE A 326 -4.45 34.79 -12.86
N ASN A 327 -4.81 33.93 -13.83
CA ASN A 327 -4.15 32.66 -14.12
C ASN A 327 -3.02 32.80 -15.13
#